data_7d32b5003cac36d76672aff004273022
#
_entry.id   7d32b5003cac36d76672aff004273022
#
_cell.length_a   1.000
_cell.length_b   1.000
_cell.length_c   1.000
_cell.angle_alpha   90.00
_cell.angle_beta   90.00
_cell.angle_gamma   90.00
#
_symmetry.space_group_name_H-M   'P 1'
#
loop_
_entity.id
_entity.type
_entity.pdbx_description
1 polymer ?
#
loop_
_entity_poly.entity_id
_entity_poly.type
_entity_poly.pdbx_seq_one_letter_code
_entity_poly.pdbx_strand_id
1 'polypeptide(L)'
;MDATRLVFIDETWVKTNMAPIRGWCRRGERLIGKAPHGRWRTLTFIAALRIDRIEAPCVFDGPINGESFLAYVEQVLVPTLRSGDVVVIDNLGSHKGKAVVRAIRAAGARLVFLPPYSPDLNPIEQVFAKLKGALRKAQARSIDAVIEQIARALPTFSSTECANYFRHAGYASI
;
A
#
# COMPACT_ATOMS: atom_id res chain seq x y z
N MET A 1 15.83 9.28 -14.39
CA MET A 1 15.54 7.86 -14.03
C MET A 1 14.28 7.47 -14.78
N ASP A 2 14.24 6.32 -15.41
CA ASP A 2 13.04 5.86 -16.15
C ASP A 2 11.95 5.43 -15.15
N ALA A 3 10.88 6.22 -15.06
CA ALA A 3 9.76 5.98 -14.13
C ALA A 3 9.02 4.66 -14.41
N THR A 4 9.11 4.12 -15.63
CA THR A 4 8.49 2.84 -16.00
C THR A 4 9.15 1.63 -15.34
N ARG A 5 10.38 1.82 -14.84
CA ARG A 5 11.17 0.81 -14.12
C ARG A 5 11.01 0.88 -12.60
N LEU A 6 10.39 1.93 -12.08
CA LEU A 6 10.22 2.10 -10.65
C LEU A 6 9.06 1.24 -10.13
N VAL A 7 9.29 0.57 -9.01
CA VAL A 7 8.34 -0.27 -8.30
C VAL A 7 8.38 0.12 -6.82
N PHE A 8 7.40 0.90 -6.38
CA PHE A 8 7.31 1.32 -4.98
C PHE A 8 6.54 0.30 -4.16
N ILE A 9 7.12 -0.16 -3.07
CA ILE A 9 6.50 -1.15 -2.16
C ILE A 9 6.39 -0.53 -0.79
N ASP A 10 5.25 -0.77 -0.16
CA ASP A 10 5.03 -0.39 1.23
C ASP A 10 3.85 -1.19 1.80
N GLU A 11 3.69 -1.12 3.13
CA GLU A 11 2.56 -1.72 3.83
C GLU A 11 1.75 -0.67 4.60
N THR A 12 0.49 -1.00 4.81
CA THR A 12 -0.39 -0.17 5.62
C THR A 12 -1.36 -1.00 6.45
N TRP A 13 -1.70 -0.51 7.63
CA TRP A 13 -2.68 -1.15 8.49
C TRP A 13 -4.10 -0.81 8.06
N VAL A 14 -4.95 -1.84 8.03
CA VAL A 14 -6.39 -1.75 7.85
C VAL A 14 -7.08 -2.51 8.98
N LYS A 15 -8.28 -2.06 9.38
CA LYS A 15 -8.94 -2.58 10.58
C LYS A 15 -10.41 -2.85 10.33
N THR A 16 -10.96 -3.84 11.03
CA THR A 16 -12.39 -4.19 10.97
C THR A 16 -13.31 -3.17 11.67
N ASN A 17 -12.77 -2.17 12.32
CA ASN A 17 -13.53 -1.08 12.96
C ASN A 17 -13.43 0.27 12.23
N MET A 18 -12.93 0.28 10.99
CA MET A 18 -12.83 1.53 10.22
C MET A 18 -14.23 2.12 9.98
N ALA A 19 -14.34 3.42 10.20
CA ALA A 19 -15.56 4.20 10.01
C ALA A 19 -15.22 5.57 9.42
N PRO A 20 -16.17 6.26 8.75
CA PRO A 20 -15.98 7.62 8.29
C PRO A 20 -15.54 8.53 9.46
N ILE A 21 -14.47 9.31 9.23
CA ILE A 21 -13.93 10.25 10.21
C ILE A 21 -14.47 11.67 10.06
N ARG A 22 -15.20 11.91 8.96
CA ARG A 22 -15.84 13.19 8.63
C ARG A 22 -17.19 12.92 7.96
N GLY A 23 -18.10 13.88 8.07
CA GLY A 23 -19.39 13.87 7.43
C GLY A 23 -19.92 15.30 7.31
N TRP A 24 -21.12 15.45 6.74
CA TRP A 24 -21.79 16.72 6.55
C TRP A 24 -23.05 16.78 7.39
N CYS A 25 -23.32 17.94 8.00
CA CYS A 25 -24.57 18.26 8.69
C CYS A 25 -24.93 19.71 8.37
N ARG A 26 -26.15 20.13 8.73
CA ARG A 26 -26.57 21.52 8.57
C ARG A 26 -25.70 22.45 9.42
N ARG A 27 -25.50 23.66 8.93
CA ARG A 27 -24.76 24.68 9.67
C ARG A 27 -25.46 24.92 11.04
N GLY A 28 -24.66 24.87 12.11
CA GLY A 28 -25.16 25.01 13.49
C GLY A 28 -25.59 23.70 14.16
N GLU A 29 -25.62 22.58 13.44
CA GLU A 29 -25.92 21.26 14.00
C GLU A 29 -24.63 20.48 14.28
N ARG A 30 -24.67 19.60 15.29
CA ARG A 30 -23.57 18.68 15.60
C ARG A 30 -23.74 17.39 14.80
N LEU A 31 -22.72 17.02 14.01
CA LEU A 31 -22.69 15.72 13.37
C LEU A 31 -22.51 14.63 14.44
N ILE A 32 -23.46 13.70 14.50
CA ILE A 32 -23.39 12.51 15.36
C ILE A 32 -23.01 11.32 14.48
N GLY A 33 -21.84 10.75 14.72
CA GLY A 33 -21.37 9.51 14.07
C GLY A 33 -21.34 8.37 15.08
N LYS A 34 -21.71 7.17 14.62
CA LYS A 34 -21.57 5.95 15.41
C LYS A 34 -20.21 5.30 15.07
N ALA A 35 -19.31 5.21 16.05
CA ALA A 35 -18.09 4.42 15.93
C ALA A 35 -18.35 2.98 16.40
N PRO A 36 -17.81 1.96 15.71
CA PRO A 36 -17.94 0.58 16.16
C PRO A 36 -17.21 0.38 17.48
N HIS A 37 -17.92 -0.17 18.46
CA HIS A 37 -17.39 -0.60 19.76
C HIS A 37 -17.07 -2.10 19.75
N GLY A 38 -16.15 -2.53 20.60
CA GLY A 38 -15.80 -3.92 20.81
C GLY A 38 -14.41 -4.28 20.28
N ARG A 39 -14.14 -5.59 20.19
CA ARG A 39 -12.86 -6.10 19.67
C ARG A 39 -12.78 -5.92 18.17
N TRP A 40 -11.66 -5.39 17.69
CA TRP A 40 -11.35 -5.28 16.26
C TRP A 40 -10.11 -6.07 15.92
N ARG A 41 -10.00 -6.43 14.64
CA ARG A 41 -8.79 -7.05 14.08
C ARG A 41 -8.05 -6.01 13.26
N THR A 42 -6.73 -6.08 13.34
CA THR A 42 -5.82 -5.28 12.51
C THR A 42 -5.16 -6.22 11.50
N LEU A 43 -5.21 -5.84 10.25
CA LEU A 43 -4.58 -6.54 9.12
C LEU A 43 -3.51 -5.64 8.54
N THR A 44 -2.49 -6.24 7.94
CA THR A 44 -1.50 -5.52 7.13
C THR A 44 -1.78 -5.76 5.66
N PHE A 45 -2.05 -4.70 4.92
CA PHE A 45 -2.11 -4.71 3.46
C PHE A 45 -0.78 -4.24 2.90
N ILE A 46 -0.19 -5.00 2.01
CA ILE A 46 1.04 -4.68 1.29
C ILE A 46 0.79 -4.76 -0.22
N ALA A 47 1.39 -3.87 -0.99
CA ALA A 47 1.30 -3.88 -2.44
C ALA A 47 2.52 -3.22 -3.09
N ALA A 48 2.63 -3.35 -4.39
CA ALA A 48 3.58 -2.64 -5.23
C ALA A 48 2.84 -1.67 -6.15
N LEU A 49 3.36 -0.45 -6.29
CA LEU A 49 2.85 0.56 -7.22
C LEU A 49 3.85 0.75 -8.35
N ARG A 50 3.38 0.58 -9.58
CA ARG A 50 4.05 1.00 -10.81
C ARG A 50 3.39 2.26 -11.36
N ILE A 51 4.02 2.89 -12.35
CA ILE A 51 3.50 4.11 -12.95
C ILE A 51 2.11 3.95 -13.58
N ASP A 52 1.73 2.73 -13.96
CA ASP A 52 0.49 2.43 -14.68
C ASP A 52 -0.48 1.53 -13.93
N ARG A 53 -0.09 0.92 -12.79
CA ARG A 53 -0.91 -0.05 -12.06
C ARG A 53 -0.41 -0.38 -10.66
N ILE A 54 -1.27 -1.04 -9.91
CA ILE A 54 -0.93 -1.69 -8.64
C ILE A 54 -0.68 -3.18 -8.92
N GLU A 55 0.41 -3.71 -8.37
CA GLU A 55 0.81 -5.12 -8.48
C GLU A 55 1.06 -5.74 -7.11
N ALA A 56 1.17 -7.07 -7.09
CA ALA A 56 1.57 -7.84 -5.92
C ALA A 56 0.79 -7.52 -4.63
N PRO A 57 -0.57 -7.35 -4.65
CA PRO A 57 -1.32 -7.10 -3.44
C PRO A 57 -1.37 -8.34 -2.55
N CYS A 58 -1.17 -8.14 -1.24
CA CYS A 58 -1.27 -9.19 -0.25
C CYS A 58 -1.85 -8.65 1.06
N VAL A 59 -2.55 -9.50 1.81
CA VAL A 59 -3.10 -9.18 3.13
C VAL A 59 -2.61 -10.19 4.14
N PHE A 60 -2.08 -9.70 5.26
CA PHE A 60 -1.68 -10.49 6.42
C PHE A 60 -2.64 -10.25 7.58
N ASP A 61 -3.00 -11.30 8.31
CA ASP A 61 -3.75 -11.18 9.56
C ASP A 61 -2.77 -10.84 10.70
N GLY A 62 -2.70 -9.56 11.02
CA GLY A 62 -1.79 -9.01 12.03
C GLY A 62 -0.59 -8.24 11.44
N PRO A 63 0.43 -7.96 12.28
CA PRO A 63 1.63 -7.25 11.87
C PRO A 63 2.54 -8.12 11.00
N ILE A 64 3.22 -7.48 10.06
CA ILE A 64 4.27 -8.12 9.26
C ILE A 64 5.60 -8.09 10.02
N ASN A 65 6.38 -9.16 9.91
CA ASN A 65 7.74 -9.26 10.41
C ASN A 65 8.72 -9.56 9.26
N GLY A 66 10.02 -9.64 9.55
CA GLY A 66 11.04 -9.87 8.52
C GLY A 66 10.88 -11.19 7.76
N GLU A 67 10.37 -12.24 8.40
CA GLU A 67 10.13 -13.55 7.77
C GLU A 67 8.93 -13.51 6.83
N SER A 68 7.78 -12.98 7.30
CA SER A 68 6.60 -12.82 6.47
C SER A 68 6.82 -11.80 5.34
N PHE A 69 7.64 -10.77 5.57
CA PHE A 69 8.04 -9.86 4.51
C PHE A 69 8.91 -10.55 3.45
N LEU A 70 9.86 -11.39 3.85
CA LEU A 70 10.65 -12.19 2.91
C LEU A 70 9.77 -13.14 2.09
N ALA A 71 8.83 -13.83 2.75
CA ALA A 71 7.88 -14.71 2.06
C ALA A 71 7.03 -13.93 1.02
N TYR A 72 6.55 -12.74 1.37
CA TYR A 72 5.88 -11.85 0.43
C TYR A 72 6.78 -11.50 -0.77
N VAL A 73 8.02 -11.13 -0.51
CA VAL A 73 8.97 -10.77 -1.58
C VAL A 73 9.18 -11.94 -2.52
N GLU A 74 9.45 -13.13 -2.00
CA GLU A 74 9.76 -14.31 -2.81
C GLU A 74 8.55 -14.85 -3.59
N GLN A 75 7.38 -14.91 -2.93
CA GLN A 75 6.21 -15.60 -3.48
C GLN A 75 5.27 -14.69 -4.26
N VAL A 76 5.22 -13.39 -3.94
CA VAL A 76 4.22 -12.47 -4.49
C VAL A 76 4.88 -11.38 -5.33
N LEU A 77 5.94 -10.73 -4.84
CA LEU A 77 6.58 -9.62 -5.52
C LEU A 77 7.48 -10.08 -6.67
N VAL A 78 8.45 -10.98 -6.39
CA VAL A 78 9.46 -11.44 -7.36
C VAL A 78 8.84 -11.93 -8.67
N PRO A 79 7.72 -12.69 -8.67
CA PRO A 79 7.06 -13.09 -9.92
C PRO A 79 6.57 -11.93 -10.80
N THR A 80 6.39 -10.73 -10.25
CA THR A 80 5.95 -9.53 -11.00
C THR A 80 7.12 -8.68 -11.49
N LEU A 81 8.33 -8.90 -10.97
CA LEU A 81 9.52 -8.11 -11.32
C LEU A 81 10.06 -8.45 -12.71
N ARG A 82 10.63 -7.44 -13.35
CA ARG A 82 11.31 -7.54 -14.63
C ARG A 82 12.79 -7.18 -14.47
N SER A 83 13.64 -7.77 -15.28
CA SER A 83 15.06 -7.40 -15.32
C SER A 83 15.20 -5.89 -15.58
N GLY A 84 15.99 -5.22 -14.74
CA GLY A 84 16.22 -3.78 -14.80
C GLY A 84 15.19 -2.96 -14.00
N ASP A 85 14.24 -3.57 -13.30
CA ASP A 85 13.36 -2.85 -12.37
C ASP A 85 14.17 -2.28 -11.19
N VAL A 86 13.65 -1.20 -10.63
CA VAL A 86 14.19 -0.56 -9.42
C VAL A 86 13.10 -0.60 -8.37
N VAL A 87 13.25 -1.52 -7.44
CA VAL A 87 12.36 -1.65 -6.29
C VAL A 87 12.74 -0.59 -5.27
N VAL A 88 11.78 0.27 -4.93
CA VAL A 88 11.93 1.35 -3.95
C VAL A 88 11.09 1.02 -2.74
N ILE A 89 11.71 1.06 -1.57
CA ILE A 89 11.07 0.70 -0.30
C ILE A 89 11.49 1.70 0.78
N ASP A 90 10.70 1.82 1.82
CA ASP A 90 11.05 2.62 2.97
C ASP A 90 12.28 2.07 3.74
N ASN A 91 12.76 2.82 4.69
CA ASN A 91 13.98 2.52 5.43
C ASN A 91 13.73 1.75 6.74
N LEU A 92 12.65 0.95 6.84
CA LEU A 92 12.38 0.14 8.01
C LEU A 92 13.37 -1.03 8.17
N GLY A 93 13.66 -1.37 9.42
CA GLY A 93 14.60 -2.45 9.74
C GLY A 93 14.16 -3.83 9.23
N SER A 94 12.86 -4.13 9.24
CA SER A 94 12.27 -5.37 8.74
C SER A 94 12.52 -5.60 7.25
N HIS A 95 12.71 -4.53 6.47
CA HIS A 95 12.91 -4.58 5.01
C HIS A 95 14.38 -4.78 4.58
N LYS A 96 15.32 -4.62 5.51
CA LYS A 96 16.77 -4.67 5.23
C LYS A 96 17.39 -6.06 5.27
N GLY A 97 16.59 -7.10 5.35
CA GLY A 97 17.08 -8.47 5.40
C GLY A 97 17.96 -8.82 4.19
N LYS A 98 19.15 -9.39 4.44
CA LYS A 98 20.06 -9.81 3.34
C LYS A 98 19.39 -10.78 2.35
N ALA A 99 18.42 -11.58 2.82
CA ALA A 99 17.64 -12.49 1.97
C ALA A 99 16.74 -11.73 1.02
N VAL A 100 16.05 -10.69 1.49
CA VAL A 100 15.21 -9.79 0.66
C VAL A 100 16.03 -9.16 -0.48
N VAL A 101 17.20 -8.61 -0.14
CA VAL A 101 18.12 -8.00 -1.12
C VAL A 101 18.56 -9.04 -2.17
N ARG A 102 18.87 -10.27 -1.74
CA ARG A 102 19.27 -11.35 -2.65
C ARG A 102 18.13 -11.78 -3.58
N ALA A 103 16.92 -11.95 -3.04
CA ALA A 103 15.74 -12.35 -3.83
C ALA A 103 15.45 -11.33 -4.95
N ILE A 104 15.41 -10.03 -4.60
CA ILE A 104 15.18 -8.95 -5.59
C ILE A 104 16.29 -8.89 -6.64
N ARG A 105 17.56 -9.04 -6.23
CA ARG A 105 18.69 -9.06 -7.16
C ARG A 105 18.68 -10.29 -8.08
N ALA A 106 18.30 -11.45 -7.56
CA ALA A 106 18.17 -12.66 -8.36
C ALA A 106 17.11 -12.55 -9.46
N ALA A 107 16.07 -11.73 -9.24
CA ALA A 107 15.08 -11.36 -10.26
C ALA A 107 15.60 -10.35 -11.30
N GLY A 108 16.87 -9.94 -11.21
CA GLY A 108 17.45 -8.93 -12.11
C GLY A 108 17.07 -7.50 -11.77
N ALA A 109 16.48 -7.25 -10.61
CA ALA A 109 16.07 -5.94 -10.14
C ALA A 109 17.07 -5.35 -9.13
N ARG A 110 17.00 -4.03 -8.92
CA ARG A 110 17.82 -3.30 -7.95
C ARG A 110 16.94 -2.81 -6.81
N LEU A 111 17.39 -2.98 -5.57
CA LEU A 111 16.72 -2.43 -4.39
C LEU A 111 17.32 -1.08 -3.99
N VAL A 112 16.45 -0.11 -3.72
CA VAL A 112 16.79 1.25 -3.24
C VAL A 112 15.93 1.55 -2.02
N PHE A 113 16.54 2.13 -1.00
CA PHE A 113 15.82 2.59 0.19
C PHE A 113 15.55 4.09 0.11
N LEU A 114 14.33 4.50 0.47
CA LEU A 114 13.99 5.91 0.65
C LEU A 114 14.78 6.50 1.83
N PRO A 115 15.03 7.81 1.84
CA PRO A 115 15.54 8.49 3.02
C PRO A 115 14.61 8.25 4.23
N PRO A 116 15.14 8.24 5.45
CA PRO A 116 14.31 8.16 6.64
C PRO A 116 13.27 9.29 6.69
N TYR A 117 12.05 8.97 7.13
CA TYR A 117 10.95 9.95 7.33
C TYR A 117 10.58 10.76 6.08
N SER A 118 10.58 10.13 4.90
CA SER A 118 10.25 10.80 3.62
C SER A 118 9.02 10.19 2.94
N PRO A 119 7.83 10.22 3.53
CA PRO A 119 6.60 9.67 2.94
C PRO A 119 6.15 10.46 1.69
N ASP A 120 6.55 11.71 1.56
CA ASP A 120 6.33 12.57 0.40
C ASP A 120 7.03 12.05 -0.87
N LEU A 121 8.13 11.31 -0.70
CA LEU A 121 8.82 10.61 -1.79
C LEU A 121 8.25 9.22 -2.08
N ASN A 122 7.21 8.79 -1.37
CA ASN A 122 6.62 7.47 -1.53
C ASN A 122 5.21 7.56 -2.17
N PRO A 123 5.07 7.43 -3.50
CA PRO A 123 3.79 7.62 -4.18
C PRO A 123 2.71 6.61 -3.78
N ILE A 124 3.07 5.44 -3.26
CA ILE A 124 2.11 4.41 -2.82
C ILE A 124 1.29 4.85 -1.60
N GLU A 125 1.76 5.82 -0.82
CA GLU A 125 1.00 6.37 0.30
C GLU A 125 -0.33 7.02 -0.15
N GLN A 126 -0.39 7.56 -1.36
CA GLN A 126 -1.62 8.09 -1.94
C GLN A 126 -2.60 6.97 -2.31
N VAL A 127 -2.09 5.82 -2.75
CA VAL A 127 -2.90 4.60 -2.94
C VAL A 127 -3.52 4.18 -1.61
N PHE A 128 -2.74 4.15 -0.54
CA PHE A 128 -3.23 3.79 0.80
C PHE A 128 -4.24 4.79 1.34
N ALA A 129 -4.06 6.08 1.08
CA ALA A 129 -5.02 7.11 1.47
C ALA A 129 -6.40 6.89 0.82
N LYS A 130 -6.43 6.64 -0.50
CA LYS A 130 -7.67 6.33 -1.23
C LYS A 130 -8.29 5.01 -0.77
N LEU A 131 -7.48 3.96 -0.64
CA LEU A 131 -7.94 2.65 -0.16
C LEU A 131 -8.57 2.74 1.23
N LYS A 132 -7.90 3.40 2.17
CA LYS A 132 -8.45 3.63 3.52
C LYS A 132 -9.74 4.45 3.49
N GLY A 133 -9.85 5.40 2.56
CA GLY A 133 -11.09 6.14 2.32
C GLY A 133 -12.24 5.22 1.91
N ALA A 134 -12.01 4.31 0.97
CA ALA A 134 -12.99 3.32 0.53
C ALA A 134 -13.40 2.36 1.68
N LEU A 135 -12.43 1.84 2.43
CA LEU A 135 -12.67 0.95 3.56
C LEU A 135 -13.48 1.62 4.69
N ARG A 136 -13.21 2.91 4.98
CA ARG A 136 -13.99 3.67 5.96
C ARG A 136 -15.45 3.84 5.51
N LYS A 137 -15.69 4.08 4.21
CA LYS A 137 -17.04 4.17 3.64
C LYS A 137 -17.77 2.83 3.70
N ALA A 138 -17.08 1.75 3.38
CA ALA A 138 -17.63 0.40 3.36
C ALA A 138 -17.98 -0.12 4.77
N GLN A 139 -17.29 0.35 5.82
CA GLN A 139 -17.52 -0.04 7.20
C GLN A 139 -17.50 -1.58 7.41
N ALA A 140 -16.60 -2.28 6.73
CA ALA A 140 -16.45 -3.72 6.87
C ALA A 140 -16.12 -4.14 8.31
N ARG A 141 -16.78 -5.19 8.83
CA ARG A 141 -16.71 -5.60 10.24
C ARG A 141 -16.09 -6.99 10.46
N SER A 142 -15.73 -7.68 9.38
CA SER A 142 -15.01 -8.96 9.44
C SER A 142 -13.76 -8.90 8.57
N ILE A 143 -12.84 -9.83 8.78
CA ILE A 143 -11.62 -9.97 7.97
C ILE A 143 -11.99 -10.18 6.50
N ASP A 144 -12.88 -11.14 6.22
CA ASP A 144 -13.30 -11.45 4.85
C ASP A 144 -13.92 -10.25 4.16
N ALA A 145 -14.79 -9.51 4.88
CA ALA A 145 -15.39 -8.29 4.34
C ALA A 145 -14.36 -7.18 4.04
N VAL A 146 -13.29 -7.05 4.85
CA VAL A 146 -12.19 -6.12 4.57
C VAL A 146 -11.43 -6.56 3.33
N ILE A 147 -11.09 -7.84 3.22
CA ILE A 147 -10.38 -8.42 2.06
C ILE A 147 -11.21 -8.22 0.78
N GLU A 148 -12.52 -8.51 0.85
CA GLU A 148 -13.41 -8.28 -0.30
C GLU A 148 -13.47 -6.82 -0.72
N GLN A 149 -13.53 -5.88 0.22
CA GLN A 149 -13.51 -4.45 -0.09
C GLN A 149 -12.18 -4.00 -0.69
N ILE A 150 -11.04 -4.55 -0.24
CA ILE A 150 -9.74 -4.32 -0.87
C ILE A 150 -9.77 -4.81 -2.33
N ALA A 151 -10.22 -6.05 -2.56
CA ALA A 151 -10.33 -6.64 -3.90
C ALA A 151 -11.22 -5.82 -4.83
N ARG A 152 -12.32 -5.23 -4.32
CA ARG A 152 -13.21 -4.33 -5.07
C ARG A 152 -12.58 -2.96 -5.34
N ALA A 153 -11.74 -2.46 -4.42
CA ALA A 153 -11.12 -1.15 -4.54
C ALA A 153 -9.93 -1.15 -5.53
N LEU A 154 -9.13 -2.21 -5.58
CA LEU A 154 -7.92 -2.26 -6.40
C LEU A 154 -8.18 -1.98 -7.90
N PRO A 155 -9.22 -2.54 -8.55
CA PRO A 155 -9.50 -2.25 -9.96
C PRO A 155 -9.95 -0.80 -10.23
N THR A 156 -10.27 -0.02 -9.20
CA THR A 156 -10.68 1.39 -9.35
C THR A 156 -9.51 2.35 -9.50
N PHE A 157 -8.27 1.87 -9.38
CA PHE A 157 -7.06 2.66 -9.62
C PHE A 157 -6.70 2.60 -11.10
N SER A 158 -6.95 3.68 -11.82
CA SER A 158 -6.61 3.76 -13.24
C SER A 158 -5.10 3.99 -13.45
N SER A 159 -4.61 3.68 -14.65
CA SER A 159 -3.22 3.96 -15.05
C SER A 159 -2.88 5.44 -14.97
N THR A 160 -3.82 6.30 -15.38
CA THR A 160 -3.66 7.75 -15.27
C THR A 160 -3.52 8.21 -13.81
N GLU A 161 -4.29 7.61 -12.91
CA GLU A 161 -4.21 7.93 -11.49
C GLU A 161 -2.87 7.48 -10.89
N CYS A 162 -2.40 6.29 -11.21
CA CYS A 162 -1.08 5.81 -10.80
C CYS A 162 0.05 6.74 -11.30
N ALA A 163 -0.02 7.15 -12.56
CA ALA A 163 0.94 8.10 -13.13
C ALA A 163 0.89 9.48 -12.42
N ASN A 164 -0.30 9.92 -11.97
CA ASN A 164 -0.44 11.15 -11.20
C ASN A 164 0.24 11.06 -9.83
N TYR A 165 0.19 9.90 -9.17
CA TYR A 165 0.91 9.67 -7.91
C TYR A 165 2.43 9.79 -8.09
N PHE A 166 2.96 9.22 -9.17
CA PHE A 166 4.38 9.37 -9.52
C PHE A 166 4.77 10.82 -9.79
N ARG A 167 3.93 11.56 -10.53
CA ARG A 167 4.17 12.99 -10.79
C ARG A 167 4.17 13.82 -9.50
N HIS A 168 3.21 13.57 -8.62
CA HIS A 168 3.11 14.27 -7.34
C HIS A 168 4.35 14.04 -6.46
N ALA A 169 4.90 12.84 -6.46
CA ALA A 169 6.12 12.49 -5.73
C ALA A 169 7.43 12.88 -6.48
N GLY A 170 7.35 13.52 -7.66
CA GLY A 170 8.50 14.02 -8.40
C GLY A 170 9.24 13.01 -9.28
N TYR A 171 8.67 11.83 -9.55
CA TYR A 171 9.31 10.78 -10.34
C TYR A 171 8.98 10.78 -11.83
N ALA A 172 7.98 11.54 -12.26
CA ALA A 172 7.62 11.69 -13.66
C ALA A 172 7.46 13.18 -13.99
N SER A 173 7.96 13.58 -15.15
CA SER A 173 7.74 14.94 -15.68
C SER A 173 6.29 15.10 -16.16
N ILE A 174 5.81 16.33 -16.12
CA ILE A 174 4.51 16.75 -16.68
C ILE A 174 4.53 16.58 -18.19
#